data_e06fac07c4996b7ec363bc6a1c1829cd
#
_entry.id   e06fac07c4996b7ec363bc6a1c1829cd
#
_cell.length_a   1.000
_cell.length_b   1.000
_cell.length_c   1.000
_cell.angle_alpha   90.00
_cell.angle_beta   90.00
_cell.angle_gamma   90.00
#
_symmetry.space_group_name_H-M   'P 1'
#
loop_
_entity.id
_entity.type
_entity.pdbx_description
1 polymer ?
#
loop_
_entity_poly.entity_id
_entity_poly.type
_entity_poly.pdbx_seq_one_letter_code
_entity_poly.pdbx_strand_id
1 'polypeptide(L)'
;MASVNKAQRVGSKELLIRFSGQSCLGDSGVIGIVIVAHFGLSEQYLTAVEHVVGKKTGIVPISIGPDDNRKLKETEICQAAEQVDDGNGVVIVTDIFGGTPANLSMLACQPENRKIIYGANLPMLIKLAKSRSLSLEQAVQKALKAGQKYMDCHDGHC
;
A
#
# COMPACT_ATOMS: atom_id res chain seq x y z
N MET A 1 42.91 -5.75 57.69
CA MET A 1 42.15 -6.88 57.14
C MET A 1 41.16 -6.30 56.16
N ALA A 2 41.50 -6.31 54.91
CA ALA A 2 40.71 -5.71 53.82
C ALA A 2 40.16 -6.86 52.98
N SER A 3 38.86 -6.83 52.74
CA SER A 3 38.23 -7.71 51.76
C SER A 3 37.72 -6.87 50.61
N VAL A 4 38.33 -7.04 49.45
CA VAL A 4 38.02 -6.35 48.20
C VAL A 4 36.88 -7.08 47.51
N ASN A 5 35.78 -6.38 47.28
CA ASN A 5 34.65 -6.90 46.54
C ASN A 5 34.84 -6.66 45.04
N LYS A 6 34.89 -7.74 44.31
CA LYS A 6 35.14 -7.83 42.87
C LYS A 6 33.84 -7.55 42.10
N ALA A 7 33.74 -6.41 41.46
CA ALA A 7 32.63 -6.10 40.58
C ALA A 7 32.74 -6.88 39.27
N GLN A 8 31.78 -7.74 38.98
CA GLN A 8 31.60 -8.42 37.71
C GLN A 8 31.06 -7.47 36.65
N ARG A 9 31.84 -7.23 35.62
CA ARG A 9 31.40 -6.62 34.37
C ARG A 9 30.57 -7.62 33.61
N VAL A 10 29.27 -7.32 33.43
CA VAL A 10 28.41 -8.02 32.48
C VAL A 10 28.64 -7.38 31.11
N GLY A 11 29.19 -8.16 30.20
CA GLY A 11 29.47 -7.78 28.82
C GLY A 11 28.18 -7.63 28.02
N SER A 12 27.98 -6.45 27.51
CA SER A 12 26.97 -6.17 26.49
C SER A 12 27.39 -6.87 25.19
N LYS A 13 26.73 -7.96 24.86
CA LYS A 13 26.80 -8.53 23.50
C LYS A 13 25.95 -7.68 22.59
N GLU A 14 26.58 -6.81 21.83
CA GLU A 14 26.00 -6.19 20.65
C GLU A 14 25.60 -7.30 19.67
N LEU A 15 24.30 -7.46 19.48
CA LEU A 15 23.73 -8.30 18.43
C LEU A 15 23.86 -7.54 17.10
N LEU A 16 25.02 -7.63 16.48
CA LEU A 16 25.22 -7.19 15.10
C LEU A 16 24.46 -8.15 14.19
N ILE A 17 23.20 -7.81 13.88
CA ILE A 17 22.51 -8.43 12.76
C ILE A 17 23.18 -7.92 11.48
N ARG A 18 24.11 -8.69 10.96
CA ARG A 18 24.63 -8.51 9.60
C ARG A 18 23.49 -8.83 8.63
N PHE A 19 22.87 -7.80 8.08
CA PHE A 19 22.20 -7.94 6.80
C PHE A 19 23.26 -8.18 5.74
N SER A 20 23.56 -9.44 5.50
CA SER A 20 24.30 -9.85 4.32
C SER A 20 23.39 -9.63 3.13
N GLY A 21 23.63 -8.53 2.42
CA GLY A 21 23.06 -8.29 1.11
C GLY A 21 23.46 -9.41 0.17
N GLN A 22 22.55 -10.32 -0.06
CA GLN A 22 22.62 -11.28 -1.14
C GLN A 22 21.67 -10.78 -2.20
N SER A 23 22.20 -10.04 -3.16
CA SER A 23 21.53 -9.70 -4.40
C SER A 23 21.30 -11.00 -5.17
N CYS A 24 20.16 -11.63 -4.96
CA CYS A 24 19.66 -12.64 -5.86
C CYS A 24 19.13 -11.93 -7.11
N LEU A 25 19.89 -12.02 -8.18
CA LEU A 25 19.43 -11.74 -9.53
C LEU A 25 18.18 -12.58 -9.81
N GLY A 26 17.00 -11.92 -9.95
CA GLY A 26 15.86 -12.62 -10.51
C GLY A 26 14.49 -12.45 -9.84
N ASP A 27 14.29 -11.51 -8.90
CA ASP A 27 12.94 -11.15 -8.51
C ASP A 27 12.76 -9.65 -8.74
N SER A 28 12.23 -9.30 -9.91
CA SER A 28 11.83 -7.93 -10.19
C SER A 28 10.63 -7.65 -9.29
N GLY A 29 10.87 -6.97 -8.18
CA GLY A 29 9.84 -6.57 -7.24
C GLY A 29 8.65 -5.93 -7.97
N VAL A 30 7.50 -5.94 -7.34
CA VAL A 30 6.27 -5.44 -7.96
C VAL A 30 5.75 -4.22 -7.19
N ILE A 31 5.06 -3.32 -7.86
CA ILE A 31 4.43 -2.16 -7.24
C ILE A 31 3.47 -2.62 -6.15
N GLY A 32 3.61 -2.07 -4.93
CA GLY A 32 2.68 -2.25 -3.82
C GLY A 32 1.38 -1.48 -4.05
N ILE A 33 0.27 -1.99 -3.53
CA ILE A 33 -1.04 -1.31 -3.62
C ILE A 33 -1.65 -1.25 -2.23
N VAL A 34 -2.09 -0.06 -1.81
CA VAL A 34 -2.90 0.14 -0.60
C VAL A 34 -4.24 0.74 -1.02
N ILE A 35 -5.34 0.05 -0.72
CA ILE A 35 -6.69 0.52 -1.02
C ILE A 35 -7.28 1.10 0.25
N VAL A 36 -7.46 2.42 0.31
CA VAL A 36 -8.01 3.13 1.47
C VAL A 36 -9.38 3.69 1.13
N ALA A 37 -10.43 3.24 1.78
CA ALA A 37 -11.79 3.63 1.43
C ALA A 37 -12.71 3.72 2.65
N HIS A 38 -13.86 4.36 2.48
CA HIS A 38 -14.88 4.43 3.52
C HIS A 38 -15.49 3.05 3.81
N PHE A 39 -15.69 2.78 5.09
CA PHE A 39 -16.31 1.54 5.61
C PHE A 39 -15.65 0.28 5.01
N GLY A 40 -16.40 -0.78 4.79
CA GLY A 40 -15.92 -2.04 4.21
C GLY A 40 -15.65 -2.03 2.69
N LEU A 41 -15.61 -0.85 2.06
CA LEU A 41 -15.47 -0.76 0.60
C LEU A 41 -14.09 -1.22 0.11
N SER A 42 -13.03 -0.97 0.88
CA SER A 42 -11.66 -1.41 0.54
C SER A 42 -11.52 -2.91 0.45
N GLU A 43 -12.10 -3.66 1.39
CA GLU A 43 -12.12 -5.12 1.41
C GLU A 43 -12.94 -5.70 0.26
N GLN A 44 -14.07 -5.05 -0.06
CA GLN A 44 -14.89 -5.47 -1.19
C GLN A 44 -14.19 -5.24 -2.53
N TYR A 45 -13.46 -4.13 -2.68
CA TYR A 45 -12.60 -3.89 -3.84
C TYR A 45 -11.52 -4.97 -3.96
N LEU A 46 -10.82 -5.29 -2.88
CA LEU A 46 -9.80 -6.34 -2.90
C LEU A 46 -10.41 -7.68 -3.30
N THR A 47 -11.52 -8.07 -2.69
CA THR A 47 -12.24 -9.32 -3.00
C THR A 47 -12.62 -9.39 -4.48
N ALA A 48 -13.18 -8.30 -5.03
CA ALA A 48 -13.57 -8.23 -6.43
C ALA A 48 -12.36 -8.28 -7.39
N VAL A 49 -11.26 -7.62 -7.04
CA VAL A 49 -10.01 -7.66 -7.80
C VAL A 49 -9.45 -9.09 -7.81
N GLU A 50 -9.34 -9.72 -6.64
CA GLU A 50 -8.83 -11.10 -6.51
C GLU A 50 -9.67 -12.12 -7.25
N HIS A 51 -10.97 -11.93 -7.32
CA HIS A 51 -11.85 -12.77 -8.13
C HIS A 51 -11.46 -12.75 -9.62
N VAL A 52 -11.03 -11.58 -10.14
CA VAL A 52 -10.71 -11.40 -11.57
C VAL A 52 -9.26 -11.75 -11.90
N VAL A 53 -8.30 -11.38 -11.03
CA VAL A 53 -6.87 -11.51 -11.33
C VAL A 53 -6.18 -12.63 -10.54
N GLY A 54 -6.91 -13.32 -9.66
CA GLY A 54 -6.37 -14.26 -8.69
C GLY A 54 -5.75 -13.53 -7.48
N LYS A 55 -5.55 -14.27 -6.40
CA LYS A 55 -4.91 -13.72 -5.20
C LYS A 55 -3.53 -13.15 -5.52
N LYS A 56 -3.24 -11.98 -4.98
CA LYS A 56 -1.97 -11.27 -5.13
C LYS A 56 -1.46 -10.82 -3.77
N THR A 57 -0.19 -11.08 -3.50
CA THR A 57 0.51 -10.49 -2.36
C THR A 57 0.77 -9.00 -2.61
N GLY A 58 1.01 -8.21 -1.56
CA GLY A 58 1.34 -6.78 -1.70
C GLY A 58 0.17 -5.90 -2.18
N ILE A 59 -1.07 -6.31 -1.89
CA ILE A 59 -2.28 -5.48 -1.98
C ILE A 59 -2.96 -5.51 -0.62
N VAL A 60 -3.11 -4.36 0.04
CA VAL A 60 -3.65 -4.25 1.39
C VAL A 60 -4.86 -3.32 1.40
N PRO A 61 -6.03 -3.76 1.91
CA PRO A 61 -7.18 -2.91 2.12
C PRO A 61 -7.12 -2.24 3.50
N ILE A 62 -7.56 -0.99 3.58
CA ILE A 62 -7.73 -0.26 4.84
C ILE A 62 -9.08 0.46 4.81
N SER A 63 -9.94 0.11 5.74
CA SER A 63 -11.23 0.74 5.94
C SER A 63 -11.14 1.93 6.89
N ILE A 64 -11.87 3.00 6.57
CA ILE A 64 -12.01 4.20 7.39
C ILE A 64 -13.47 4.34 7.81
N GLY A 65 -13.73 4.16 9.09
CA GLY A 65 -15.05 4.34 9.71
C GLY A 65 -15.24 5.74 10.29
N PRO A 66 -16.48 6.08 10.70
CA PRO A 66 -16.81 7.41 11.24
C PRO A 66 -16.18 7.67 12.62
N ASP A 67 -16.01 6.61 13.42
CA ASP A 67 -15.52 6.70 14.79
C ASP A 67 -14.02 6.37 14.90
N ASP A 68 -13.33 6.16 13.78
CA ASP A 68 -11.93 5.81 13.76
C ASP A 68 -11.05 6.97 14.24
N ASN A 69 -10.04 6.62 15.03
CA ASN A 69 -9.01 7.57 15.43
C ASN A 69 -8.13 7.92 14.21
N ARG A 70 -8.24 9.16 13.75
CA ARG A 70 -7.53 9.65 12.55
C ARG A 70 -6.02 9.42 12.62
N LYS A 71 -5.40 9.68 13.78
CA LYS A 71 -3.95 9.53 13.95
C LYS A 71 -3.49 8.08 13.86
N LEU A 72 -4.26 7.17 14.42
CA LEU A 72 -3.98 5.74 14.31
C LEU A 72 -4.15 5.26 12.86
N LYS A 73 -5.18 5.72 12.15
CA LYS A 73 -5.39 5.38 10.74
C LYS A 73 -4.31 5.95 9.82
N GLU A 74 -3.83 7.17 10.03
CA GLU A 74 -2.66 7.69 9.32
C GLU A 74 -1.44 6.79 9.50
N THR A 75 -1.17 6.36 10.73
CA THR A 75 -0.06 5.46 11.04
C THR A 75 -0.24 4.11 10.36
N GLU A 76 -1.45 3.54 10.39
CA GLU A 76 -1.80 2.27 9.75
C GLU A 76 -1.55 2.32 8.22
N ILE A 77 -1.98 3.43 7.57
CA ILE A 77 -1.77 3.62 6.13
C ILE A 77 -0.27 3.73 5.80
N CYS A 78 0.49 4.49 6.60
CA CYS A 78 1.95 4.60 6.41
C CYS A 78 2.63 3.24 6.54
N GLN A 79 2.30 2.47 7.58
CA GLN A 79 2.86 1.14 7.82
C GLN A 79 2.48 0.16 6.71
N ALA A 80 1.23 0.18 6.25
CA ALA A 80 0.81 -0.65 5.13
C ALA A 80 1.56 -0.31 3.84
N ALA A 81 1.78 0.98 3.56
CA ALA A 81 2.55 1.40 2.40
C ALA A 81 4.03 0.97 2.49
N GLU A 82 4.63 1.02 3.68
CA GLU A 82 5.99 0.51 3.90
C GLU A 82 6.06 -1.02 3.76
N GLN A 83 5.06 -1.73 4.27
CA GLN A 83 5.01 -3.19 4.21
C GLN A 83 4.91 -3.75 2.78
N VAL A 84 4.22 -3.04 1.88
CA VAL A 84 4.03 -3.49 0.49
C VAL A 84 5.07 -2.92 -0.47
N ASP A 85 5.97 -2.07 -0.01
CA ASP A 85 7.03 -1.46 -0.81
C ASP A 85 8.25 -2.38 -0.87
N ASP A 86 8.43 -3.04 -1.98
CA ASP A 86 9.61 -3.87 -2.26
C ASP A 86 10.66 -3.16 -3.14
N GLY A 87 10.61 -1.82 -3.19
CA GLY A 87 11.53 -0.96 -3.92
C GLY A 87 11.03 -0.51 -5.30
N ASN A 88 9.88 -1.01 -5.76
CA ASN A 88 9.27 -0.60 -7.03
C ASN A 88 8.19 0.49 -6.87
N GLY A 89 8.01 0.95 -5.65
CA GLY A 89 7.07 1.99 -5.30
C GLY A 89 5.68 1.48 -4.93
N VAL A 90 4.84 2.39 -4.45
CA VAL A 90 3.50 2.09 -3.94
C VAL A 90 2.47 3.01 -4.56
N VAL A 91 1.32 2.44 -4.93
CA VAL A 91 0.12 3.20 -5.29
C VAL A 91 -0.91 3.06 -4.19
N ILE A 92 -1.28 4.19 -3.60
CA ILE A 92 -2.41 4.30 -2.68
C ILE A 92 -3.62 4.67 -3.51
N VAL A 93 -4.71 3.91 -3.38
CA VAL A 93 -5.95 4.18 -4.14
C VAL A 93 -7.05 4.50 -3.16
N THR A 94 -7.72 5.64 -3.33
CA THR A 94 -8.83 6.06 -2.48
C THR A 94 -10.12 6.17 -3.26
N ASP A 95 -11.24 5.97 -2.59
CA ASP A 95 -12.58 5.96 -3.21
C ASP A 95 -13.01 7.33 -3.73
N ILE A 96 -12.73 8.42 -3.00
CA ILE A 96 -13.13 9.77 -3.39
C ILE A 96 -12.05 10.81 -3.09
N PHE A 97 -11.90 11.78 -3.98
CA PHE A 97 -11.03 12.93 -3.75
C PHE A 97 -11.57 13.83 -2.62
N GLY A 98 -10.71 14.28 -1.73
CA GLY A 98 -11.05 15.19 -0.64
C GLY A 98 -11.79 14.55 0.54
N GLY A 99 -12.12 13.26 0.48
CA GLY A 99 -12.67 12.50 1.60
C GLY A 99 -11.65 12.20 2.69
N THR A 100 -12.12 11.67 3.83
CA THR A 100 -11.24 11.29 4.95
C THR A 100 -10.17 10.28 4.53
N PRO A 101 -10.46 9.20 3.77
CA PRO A 101 -9.45 8.27 3.28
C PRO A 101 -8.34 8.96 2.49
N ALA A 102 -8.69 9.88 1.59
CA ALA A 102 -7.72 10.62 0.79
C ALA A 102 -6.82 11.52 1.64
N ASN A 103 -7.41 12.26 2.58
CA ASN A 103 -6.68 13.17 3.45
C ASN A 103 -5.71 12.42 4.39
N LEU A 104 -6.13 11.29 4.97
CA LEU A 104 -5.28 10.47 5.84
C LEU A 104 -4.15 9.77 5.06
N SER A 105 -4.32 9.56 3.76
CA SER A 105 -3.31 8.94 2.89
C SER A 105 -2.18 9.89 2.48
N MET A 106 -2.34 11.21 2.64
CA MET A 106 -1.36 12.19 2.18
C MET A 106 0.02 12.01 2.81
N LEU A 107 0.07 11.68 4.10
CA LEU A 107 1.34 11.46 4.80
C LEU A 107 2.09 10.25 4.25
N ALA A 108 1.37 9.18 3.93
CA ALA A 108 1.95 7.96 3.37
C ALA A 108 2.49 8.15 1.95
N CYS A 109 2.11 9.23 1.26
CA CYS A 109 2.55 9.55 -0.10
C CYS A 109 3.75 10.52 -0.17
N GLN A 110 4.34 10.90 0.97
CA GLN A 110 5.48 11.83 0.99
C GLN A 110 6.76 11.28 0.30
N PRO A 111 7.13 9.99 0.39
CA PRO A 111 8.22 9.45 -0.39
C PRO A 111 7.97 9.57 -1.91
N GLU A 112 9.01 9.92 -2.68
CA GLU A 112 8.91 10.15 -4.13
C GLU A 112 8.46 8.93 -4.93
N ASN A 113 8.71 7.72 -4.41
CA ASN A 113 8.30 6.47 -5.03
C ASN A 113 6.85 6.06 -4.69
N ARG A 114 5.99 7.02 -4.30
CA ARG A 114 4.58 6.76 -3.95
C ARG A 114 3.65 7.70 -4.69
N LYS A 115 2.48 7.18 -5.07
CA LYS A 115 1.43 7.95 -5.74
C LYS A 115 0.07 7.66 -5.12
N ILE A 116 -0.81 8.66 -5.12
CA ILE A 116 -2.22 8.49 -4.75
C ILE A 116 -3.08 8.61 -5.99
N ILE A 117 -4.00 7.66 -6.15
CA ILE A 117 -5.08 7.72 -7.15
C ILE A 117 -6.41 7.88 -6.41
N TYR A 118 -7.23 8.80 -6.86
CA TYR A 118 -8.58 9.05 -6.34
C TYR A 118 -9.65 8.50 -7.31
N GLY A 119 -10.83 8.22 -6.79
CA GLY A 119 -11.94 7.73 -7.59
C GLY A 119 -11.84 6.24 -7.93
N ALA A 120 -11.47 5.43 -6.91
CA ALA A 120 -11.36 3.98 -7.07
C ALA A 120 -12.58 3.39 -7.77
N ASN A 121 -12.32 2.57 -8.76
CA ASN A 121 -13.32 1.75 -9.41
C ASN A 121 -12.70 0.42 -9.87
N LEU A 122 -13.53 -0.58 -10.08
CA LEU A 122 -13.06 -1.94 -10.33
C LEU A 122 -12.20 -2.07 -11.60
N PRO A 123 -12.51 -1.46 -12.77
CA PRO A 123 -11.64 -1.50 -13.94
C PRO A 123 -10.24 -0.92 -13.70
N MET A 124 -10.16 0.19 -12.95
CA MET A 124 -8.91 0.82 -12.55
C MET A 124 -8.07 -0.13 -11.69
N LEU A 125 -8.66 -0.70 -10.64
CA LEU A 125 -7.97 -1.59 -9.71
C LEU A 125 -7.50 -2.88 -10.38
N ILE A 126 -8.33 -3.50 -11.24
CA ILE A 126 -7.94 -4.67 -12.03
C ILE A 126 -6.75 -4.34 -12.93
N LYS A 127 -6.79 -3.18 -13.60
CA LYS A 127 -5.69 -2.76 -14.48
C LYS A 127 -4.42 -2.49 -13.70
N LEU A 128 -4.51 -1.82 -12.57
CA LEU A 128 -3.38 -1.57 -11.68
C LEU A 128 -2.75 -2.89 -11.21
N ALA A 129 -3.56 -3.82 -10.69
CA ALA A 129 -3.10 -5.13 -10.23
C ALA A 129 -2.40 -5.96 -11.33
N LYS A 130 -2.83 -5.82 -12.59
CA LYS A 130 -2.18 -6.47 -13.75
C LYS A 130 -0.95 -5.73 -14.27
N SER A 131 -0.72 -4.50 -13.85
CA SER A 131 0.37 -3.64 -14.36
C SER A 131 1.51 -3.45 -13.36
N ARG A 132 1.52 -4.18 -12.25
CA ARG A 132 2.47 -4.00 -11.13
C ARG A 132 3.95 -4.26 -11.49
N SER A 133 4.22 -4.98 -12.56
CA SER A 133 5.58 -5.23 -13.08
C SER A 133 6.11 -4.11 -13.98
N LEU A 134 5.33 -3.07 -14.22
CA LEU A 134 5.74 -1.90 -15.00
C LEU A 134 6.37 -0.85 -14.06
N SER A 135 6.91 0.24 -14.64
CA SER A 135 7.27 1.41 -13.82
C SER A 135 6.02 2.01 -13.15
N LEU A 136 6.22 2.62 -11.97
CA LEU A 136 5.14 3.25 -11.19
C LEU A 136 4.30 4.20 -12.06
N GLU A 137 4.95 5.05 -12.86
CA GLU A 137 4.28 5.99 -13.75
C GLU A 137 3.43 5.30 -14.82
N GLN A 138 3.97 4.28 -15.47
CA GLN A 138 3.25 3.52 -16.49
C GLN A 138 2.04 2.78 -15.93
N ALA A 139 2.18 2.18 -14.74
CA ALA A 139 1.10 1.47 -14.06
C ALA A 139 -0.05 2.41 -13.70
N VAL A 140 0.28 3.58 -13.12
CA VAL A 140 -0.69 4.62 -12.76
C VAL A 140 -1.44 5.13 -14.00
N GLN A 141 -0.73 5.48 -15.07
CA GLN A 141 -1.35 5.96 -16.31
C GLN A 141 -2.28 4.92 -16.94
N LYS A 142 -1.90 3.64 -16.94
CA LYS A 142 -2.76 2.56 -17.45
C LYS A 142 -4.00 2.35 -16.57
N ALA A 143 -3.85 2.46 -15.25
CA ALA A 143 -4.95 2.34 -14.31
C ALA A 143 -5.97 3.48 -14.50
N LEU A 144 -5.50 4.73 -14.56
CA LEU A 144 -6.35 5.90 -14.79
C LEU A 144 -7.14 5.80 -16.10
N LYS A 145 -6.47 5.44 -17.21
CA LYS A 145 -7.13 5.23 -18.51
C LYS A 145 -8.19 4.13 -18.44
N ALA A 146 -7.93 3.03 -17.73
CA ALA A 146 -8.90 1.95 -17.57
C ALA A 146 -10.10 2.39 -16.74
N GLY A 147 -9.86 3.12 -15.64
CA GLY A 147 -10.94 3.66 -14.80
C GLY A 147 -11.88 4.60 -15.55
N GLN A 148 -11.33 5.46 -16.40
CA GLN A 148 -12.11 6.41 -17.19
C GLN A 148 -12.85 5.76 -18.36
N LYS A 149 -12.23 4.79 -19.02
CA LYS A 149 -12.77 4.16 -20.25
C LYS A 149 -14.14 3.51 -20.07
N TYR A 150 -14.41 2.98 -18.89
CA TYR A 150 -15.63 2.23 -18.60
C TYR A 150 -16.68 3.04 -17.82
N MET A 151 -16.50 4.36 -17.75
CA MET A 151 -17.54 5.29 -17.28
C MET A 151 -18.29 5.82 -18.50
N ASP A 152 -19.46 5.27 -18.71
CA ASP A 152 -20.30 5.60 -19.88
C ASP A 152 -21.79 5.56 -19.49
N CYS A 153 -22.62 6.17 -20.28
CA CYS A 153 -24.07 6.16 -20.15
C CYS A 153 -24.68 5.48 -21.39
N HIS A 154 -25.65 4.64 -21.19
CA HIS A 154 -26.42 4.02 -22.25
C HIS A 154 -27.85 4.51 -22.18
N ASP A 155 -28.34 5.06 -23.27
CA ASP A 155 -29.76 5.46 -23.37
C ASP A 155 -30.64 4.21 -23.50
N GLY A 156 -31.62 4.09 -22.58
CA GLY A 156 -32.58 2.99 -22.62
C GLY A 156 -33.52 3.17 -23.81
N HIS A 157 -33.39 2.31 -24.79
CA HIS A 157 -34.40 2.14 -25.85
C HIS A 157 -35.14 0.84 -25.58
N CYS A 158 -36.45 0.93 -25.33
CA CYS A 158 -37.35 -0.21 -25.27
C CYS A 158 -37.89 -0.51 -26.68
#